data_9ccaafed7aaa91eeb1a511ea1f7f9d5b
#
_entry.id   9ccaafed7aaa91eeb1a511ea1f7f9d5b
#
_cell.length_a   1.000
_cell.length_b   1.000
_cell.length_c   1.000
_cell.angle_alpha   90.00
_cell.angle_beta   90.00
_cell.angle_gamma   90.00
#
_symmetry.space_group_name_H-M   'P 1'
#
loop_
_entity.id
_entity.type
_entity.pdbx_description
1 polymer ?
#
loop_
_entity_poly.entity_id
_entity_poly.type
_entity_poly.pdbx_seq_one_letter_code
_entity_poly.pdbx_strand_id
1 'polypeptide(L)'
;MVGKPDVEMGVTTVGFVAPDSPAAQAGILPGDKIVKVDGHPVDKWAGNMEGVRELIMLGEHDRVVFTVQRPGHEGEMEISCGFRIPETSWWQRSGMRQVGLMQAMPCVIGEVIPNSPAALAGLNPGDEVTAANGERLWNPAALDVLLKKNEPLLLDVTDRAGVARQVNIQGKLPENWHNGADGSLLKGAQPILGVSWDLSSVGRDVTVHPSPWAQIKQSLKWMGDTLAKVVAPGSSVGVEHLSGPVGIA
;
A
#
# COMPACT_ATOMS: atom_id res chain seq x y z
N MET A 1 -29.36 -7.77 14.82
CA MET A 1 -28.37 -6.68 14.61
C MET A 1 -27.74 -6.90 13.25
N VAL A 2 -27.81 -5.93 12.37
CA VAL A 2 -27.12 -6.02 11.08
C VAL A 2 -25.67 -5.59 11.32
N GLY A 3 -24.70 -6.49 11.09
CA GLY A 3 -23.28 -6.15 11.20
C GLY A 3 -22.88 -5.21 10.06
N LYS A 4 -21.94 -4.33 10.32
CA LYS A 4 -21.33 -3.46 9.30
C LYS A 4 -20.10 -4.18 8.73
N PRO A 5 -20.01 -4.40 7.41
CA PRO A 5 -18.78 -4.90 6.82
C PRO A 5 -17.67 -3.87 6.97
N ASP A 6 -16.52 -4.31 7.41
CA ASP A 6 -15.29 -3.52 7.48
C ASP A 6 -14.14 -4.33 6.92
N VAL A 7 -13.16 -3.67 6.30
CA VAL A 7 -11.97 -4.32 5.77
C VAL A 7 -10.80 -3.91 6.66
N GLU A 8 -10.30 -4.86 7.45
CA GLU A 8 -9.10 -4.65 8.26
C GLU A 8 -7.85 -5.16 7.53
N MET A 9 -6.88 -4.29 7.39
CA MET A 9 -5.54 -4.61 6.95
C MET A 9 -4.62 -4.64 8.17
N GLY A 10 -4.45 -5.81 8.78
CA GLY A 10 -3.86 -5.97 10.11
C GLY A 10 -2.33 -5.92 10.18
N VAL A 11 -1.61 -5.73 9.06
CA VAL A 11 -0.14 -5.74 9.05
C VAL A 11 0.40 -4.33 9.00
N THR A 12 1.10 -3.88 10.05
CA THR A 12 1.74 -2.55 10.11
C THR A 12 3.19 -2.55 9.63
N THR A 13 3.69 -3.68 9.15
CA THR A 13 5.04 -3.78 8.57
C THR A 13 5.05 -3.12 7.19
N VAL A 14 6.08 -2.31 6.96
CA VAL A 14 6.34 -1.69 5.67
C VAL A 14 6.79 -2.75 4.67
N GLY A 15 6.07 -2.89 3.57
CA GLY A 15 6.39 -3.82 2.50
C GLY A 15 7.13 -3.19 1.33
N PHE A 16 6.80 -1.94 1.05
CA PHE A 16 7.43 -1.22 -0.03
C PHE A 16 7.56 0.27 0.30
N VAL A 17 8.68 0.83 -0.08
CA VAL A 17 8.97 2.26 -0.01
C VAL A 17 9.22 2.74 -1.42
N ALA A 18 8.37 3.64 -1.91
CA ALA A 18 8.50 4.14 -3.27
C ALA A 18 9.81 4.93 -3.44
N PRO A 19 10.58 4.69 -4.51
CA PRO A 19 11.79 5.47 -4.79
C PRO A 19 11.48 6.97 -4.82
N ASP A 20 12.42 7.78 -4.36
CA ASP A 20 12.34 9.24 -4.30
C ASP A 20 11.14 9.80 -3.51
N SER A 21 10.44 8.94 -2.76
CA SER A 21 9.35 9.34 -1.87
C SER A 21 9.85 10.02 -0.61
N PRO A 22 8.99 10.79 0.09
CA PRO A 22 9.32 11.34 1.40
C PRO A 22 9.76 10.27 2.41
N ALA A 23 9.16 9.07 2.39
CA ALA A 23 9.52 7.96 3.25
C ALA A 23 10.93 7.41 2.94
N ALA A 24 11.29 7.29 1.66
CA ALA A 24 12.64 6.90 1.24
C ALA A 24 13.68 7.93 1.71
N GLN A 25 13.40 9.22 1.54
CA GLN A 25 14.26 10.31 1.98
C GLN A 25 14.41 10.36 3.51
N ALA A 26 13.38 9.95 4.25
CA ALA A 26 13.42 9.86 5.71
C ALA A 26 14.15 8.61 6.23
N GLY A 27 14.51 7.65 5.35
CA GLY A 27 15.22 6.43 5.73
C GLY A 27 14.34 5.33 6.32
N ILE A 28 13.03 5.33 6.00
CA ILE A 28 12.16 4.20 6.27
C ILE A 28 12.50 3.08 5.30
N LEU A 29 12.57 1.85 5.79
CA LEU A 29 12.96 0.67 5.03
C LEU A 29 11.85 -0.38 4.98
N PRO A 30 11.77 -1.20 3.91
CA PRO A 30 10.97 -2.40 3.92
C PRO A 30 11.37 -3.32 5.09
N GLY A 31 10.37 -3.88 5.78
CA GLY A 31 10.58 -4.66 7.00
C GLY A 31 10.44 -3.86 8.31
N ASP A 32 10.47 -2.52 8.29
CA ASP A 32 10.16 -1.71 9.46
C ASP A 32 8.71 -1.95 9.90
N LYS A 33 8.49 -2.24 11.18
CA LYS A 33 7.15 -2.37 11.76
C LYS A 33 6.76 -1.04 12.40
N ILE A 34 5.74 -0.38 11.85
CA ILE A 34 5.21 0.87 12.40
C ILE A 34 4.39 0.52 13.65
N VAL A 35 4.70 1.15 14.76
CA VAL A 35 4.02 0.97 16.05
C VAL A 35 3.26 2.21 16.48
N LYS A 36 3.68 3.42 16.02
CA LYS A 36 2.95 4.67 16.23
C LYS A 36 3.08 5.59 15.01
N VAL A 37 2.07 6.42 14.79
CA VAL A 37 2.08 7.54 13.85
C VAL A 37 1.66 8.80 14.60
N ASP A 38 2.49 9.84 14.59
CA ASP A 38 2.29 11.08 15.35
C ASP A 38 1.95 10.82 16.84
N GLY A 39 2.64 9.84 17.45
CA GLY A 39 2.42 9.41 18.84
C GLY A 39 1.20 8.51 19.06
N HIS A 40 0.33 8.32 18.07
CA HIS A 40 -0.84 7.45 18.16
C HIS A 40 -0.45 6.00 17.87
N PRO A 41 -0.68 5.06 18.81
CA PRO A 41 -0.41 3.64 18.58
C PRO A 41 -1.24 3.10 17.41
N VAL A 42 -0.64 2.23 16.60
CA VAL A 42 -1.30 1.57 15.47
C VAL A 42 -1.11 0.06 15.54
N ASP A 43 -2.17 -0.69 15.24
CA ASP A 43 -2.20 -2.15 15.17
C ASP A 43 -2.62 -2.66 13.78
N LYS A 44 -3.01 -1.75 12.88
CA LYS A 44 -3.47 -2.04 11.53
C LYS A 44 -2.96 -1.01 10.52
N TRP A 45 -2.83 -1.44 9.26
CA TRP A 45 -2.44 -0.53 8.17
C TRP A 45 -3.57 0.40 7.76
N ALA A 46 -4.78 -0.13 7.67
CA ALA A 46 -5.98 0.62 7.33
C ALA A 46 -7.20 0.05 8.04
N GLY A 47 -8.19 0.89 8.29
CA GLY A 47 -9.47 0.55 8.90
C GLY A 47 -9.81 1.45 10.09
N ASN A 48 -11.11 1.68 10.30
CA ASN A 48 -11.71 2.44 11.43
C ASN A 48 -11.12 3.84 11.70
N MET A 49 -10.51 4.49 10.70
CA MET A 49 -9.88 5.82 10.83
C MET A 49 -8.70 5.90 11.82
N GLU A 50 -8.18 4.75 12.26
CA GLU A 50 -7.10 4.63 13.25
C GLU A 50 -5.89 3.85 12.71
N GLY A 51 -5.91 3.47 11.42
CA GLY A 51 -4.81 2.79 10.77
C GLY A 51 -3.67 3.74 10.36
N VAL A 52 -2.53 3.17 10.02
CA VAL A 52 -1.35 3.91 9.52
C VAL A 52 -1.74 4.85 8.38
N ARG A 53 -2.52 4.33 7.41
CA ARG A 53 -2.92 5.09 6.22
C ARG A 53 -3.77 6.30 6.59
N GLU A 54 -4.78 6.11 7.43
CA GLU A 54 -5.71 7.16 7.85
C GLU A 54 -5.02 8.24 8.65
N LEU A 55 -4.13 7.87 9.58
CA LEU A 55 -3.35 8.83 10.37
C LEU A 55 -2.41 9.67 9.50
N ILE A 56 -1.79 9.08 8.47
CA ILE A 56 -1.00 9.84 7.49
C ILE A 56 -1.88 10.84 6.74
N MET A 57 -3.01 10.35 6.18
CA MET A 57 -3.89 11.15 5.33
C MET A 57 -4.54 12.32 6.08
N LEU A 58 -4.89 12.10 7.35
CA LEU A 58 -5.63 13.04 8.19
C LEU A 58 -4.74 13.80 9.18
N GLY A 59 -3.42 13.62 9.11
CA GLY A 59 -2.48 14.31 9.99
C GLY A 59 -2.60 15.84 9.92
N GLU A 60 -2.20 16.55 10.98
CA GLU A 60 -2.30 18.02 11.10
C GLU A 60 -0.93 18.71 11.08
N HIS A 61 0.13 17.96 11.35
CA HIS A 61 1.49 18.51 11.45
C HIS A 61 2.16 18.64 10.08
N ASP A 62 3.16 19.49 9.96
CA ASP A 62 3.95 19.69 8.74
C ASP A 62 4.84 18.49 8.39
N ARG A 63 4.96 17.54 9.30
CA ARG A 63 5.68 16.28 9.12
C ARG A 63 4.93 15.17 9.82
N VAL A 64 5.11 13.95 9.33
CA VAL A 64 4.58 12.73 9.97
C VAL A 64 5.71 12.07 10.76
N VAL A 65 5.48 11.79 12.04
CA VAL A 65 6.45 11.10 12.90
C VAL A 65 6.06 9.63 13.03
N PHE A 66 6.90 8.76 12.50
CA PHE A 66 6.75 7.31 12.63
C PHE A 66 7.60 6.80 13.79
N THR A 67 7.00 6.03 14.70
CA THR A 67 7.75 5.18 15.63
C THR A 67 7.77 3.79 15.02
N VAL A 68 8.96 3.25 14.76
CA VAL A 68 9.14 1.96 14.09
C VAL A 68 10.03 1.02 14.91
N GLN A 69 9.79 -0.28 14.75
CA GLN A 69 10.68 -1.36 15.19
C GLN A 69 11.34 -1.94 13.95
N ARG A 70 12.66 -1.82 13.86
CA ARG A 70 13.46 -2.30 12.71
C ARG A 70 14.12 -3.64 13.04
N PRO A 71 14.02 -4.66 12.16
CA PRO A 71 14.75 -5.91 12.34
C PRO A 71 16.26 -5.65 12.50
N GLY A 72 16.87 -6.27 13.51
CA GLY A 72 18.30 -6.09 13.80
C GLY A 72 18.68 -4.82 14.56
N HIS A 73 17.72 -4.00 14.96
CA HIS A 73 17.91 -2.86 15.84
C HIS A 73 17.14 -3.04 17.14
N GLU A 74 17.78 -2.80 18.27
CA GLU A 74 17.12 -2.89 19.58
C GLU A 74 16.33 -1.61 19.87
N GLY A 75 15.06 -1.78 20.29
CA GLY A 75 14.19 -0.68 20.67
C GLY A 75 13.41 -0.05 19.53
N GLU A 76 12.68 1.02 19.87
CA GLU A 76 11.88 1.81 18.94
C GLU A 76 12.72 2.99 18.42
N MET A 77 12.50 3.33 17.14
CA MET A 77 13.13 4.45 16.47
C MET A 77 12.06 5.45 16.03
N GLU A 78 12.29 6.74 16.26
CA GLU A 78 11.44 7.79 15.70
C GLU A 78 12.03 8.33 14.40
N ILE A 79 11.21 8.34 13.35
CA ILE A 79 11.59 8.81 12.02
C ILE A 79 10.62 9.92 11.61
N SER A 80 11.14 11.13 11.46
CA SER A 80 10.38 12.28 10.97
C SER A 80 10.37 12.30 9.45
N CYS A 81 9.20 12.17 8.86
CA CYS A 81 8.96 12.05 7.43
C CYS A 81 8.19 13.25 6.88
N GLY A 82 8.61 13.79 5.75
CA GLY A 82 7.80 14.72 4.97
C GLY A 82 6.63 14.01 4.31
N PHE A 83 5.80 14.75 3.60
CA PHE A 83 4.73 14.19 2.76
C PHE A 83 4.61 14.98 1.46
N ARG A 84 3.91 14.41 0.48
CA ARG A 84 3.49 15.09 -0.74
C ARG A 84 1.97 15.14 -0.76
N ILE A 85 1.43 16.24 -1.26
CA ILE A 85 0.02 16.36 -1.62
C ILE A 85 0.00 16.38 -3.14
N PRO A 86 -0.60 15.38 -3.81
CA PRO A 86 -0.69 15.39 -5.27
C PRO A 86 -1.40 16.64 -5.76
N GLU A 87 -0.84 17.27 -6.78
CA GLU A 87 -1.50 18.39 -7.45
C GLU A 87 -2.76 17.88 -8.12
N THR A 88 -3.87 18.55 -7.85
CA THR A 88 -5.16 18.28 -8.44
C THR A 88 -5.62 19.50 -9.22
N SER A 89 -6.40 19.30 -10.28
CA SER A 89 -6.99 20.41 -11.01
C SER A 89 -7.96 21.19 -10.11
N TRP A 90 -8.14 22.48 -10.38
CA TRP A 90 -8.95 23.37 -9.53
C TRP A 90 -10.42 22.94 -9.30
N TRP A 91 -10.94 22.02 -10.15
CA TRP A 91 -12.28 21.41 -10.01
C TRP A 91 -12.27 20.04 -9.32
N GLN A 92 -11.09 19.51 -8.98
CA GLN A 92 -10.94 18.25 -8.27
C GLN A 92 -10.77 18.52 -6.77
N ARG A 93 -11.13 17.53 -5.95
CA ARG A 93 -10.84 17.60 -4.52
C ARG A 93 -9.33 17.64 -4.32
N SER A 94 -8.88 18.42 -3.35
CA SER A 94 -7.46 18.47 -2.97
C SER A 94 -6.93 17.07 -2.66
N GLY A 95 -5.70 16.79 -3.10
CA GLY A 95 -5.04 15.52 -2.81
C GLY A 95 -4.82 15.35 -1.30
N MET A 96 -4.83 14.10 -0.84
CA MET A 96 -4.49 13.77 0.55
C MET A 96 -2.99 13.52 0.69
N ARG A 97 -2.46 13.67 1.91
CA ARG A 97 -1.04 13.45 2.23
C ARG A 97 -0.59 12.04 1.85
N GLN A 98 0.54 11.94 1.19
CA GLN A 98 1.17 10.69 0.78
C GLN A 98 2.65 10.72 1.16
N VAL A 99 3.13 9.63 1.72
CA VAL A 99 4.53 9.46 2.10
C VAL A 99 5.27 8.44 1.23
N GLY A 100 4.53 7.63 0.45
CA GLY A 100 5.10 6.63 -0.46
C GLY A 100 5.40 5.29 0.20
N LEU A 101 4.55 4.86 1.14
CA LEU A 101 4.63 3.55 1.81
C LEU A 101 3.51 2.62 1.37
N MET A 102 3.81 1.32 1.29
CA MET A 102 2.83 0.24 1.18
C MET A 102 3.09 -0.80 2.26
N GLN A 103 2.02 -1.45 2.72
CA GLN A 103 2.11 -2.53 3.71
C GLN A 103 2.85 -3.75 3.17
N ALA A 104 3.40 -4.56 4.06
CA ALA A 104 3.91 -5.87 3.69
C ALA A 104 2.76 -6.80 3.30
N MET A 105 2.98 -7.55 2.23
CA MET A 105 2.09 -8.61 1.78
C MET A 105 2.90 -9.71 1.10
N PRO A 106 2.49 -10.98 1.23
CA PRO A 106 3.15 -12.07 0.53
C PRO A 106 3.10 -11.88 -0.99
N CYS A 107 4.19 -12.22 -1.67
CA CYS A 107 4.24 -12.18 -3.14
C CYS A 107 3.80 -13.52 -3.73
N VAL A 108 2.55 -13.93 -3.45
CA VAL A 108 1.97 -15.18 -3.96
C VAL A 108 1.37 -14.95 -5.35
N ILE A 109 1.73 -15.81 -6.29
CA ILE A 109 1.22 -15.75 -7.66
C ILE A 109 -0.23 -16.25 -7.67
N GLY A 110 -1.17 -15.40 -8.11
CA GLY A 110 -2.57 -15.76 -8.32
C GLY A 110 -2.80 -16.43 -9.67
N GLU A 111 -2.33 -15.78 -10.74
CA GLU A 111 -2.45 -16.29 -12.10
C GLU A 111 -1.15 -16.08 -12.89
N VAL A 112 -0.92 -16.92 -13.89
CA VAL A 112 0.21 -16.81 -14.81
C VAL A 112 -0.34 -16.71 -16.24
N ILE A 113 0.04 -15.64 -16.94
CA ILE A 113 -0.40 -15.43 -18.33
C ILE A 113 0.33 -16.44 -19.25
N PRO A 114 -0.38 -17.19 -20.09
CA PRO A 114 0.24 -18.13 -21.05
C PRO A 114 1.26 -17.42 -21.95
N ASN A 115 2.36 -18.10 -22.26
CA ASN A 115 3.47 -17.60 -23.07
C ASN A 115 4.21 -16.38 -22.50
N SER A 116 3.90 -15.96 -21.29
CA SER A 116 4.63 -14.90 -20.57
C SER A 116 6.00 -15.39 -20.11
N PRO A 117 6.91 -14.46 -19.73
CA PRO A 117 8.18 -14.83 -19.09
C PRO A 117 7.99 -15.75 -17.89
N ALA A 118 6.97 -15.51 -17.06
CA ALA A 118 6.66 -16.34 -15.90
C ALA A 118 6.27 -17.77 -16.29
N ALA A 119 5.40 -17.93 -17.30
CA ALA A 119 5.03 -19.24 -17.79
C ALA A 119 6.24 -20.02 -18.38
N LEU A 120 7.07 -19.34 -19.17
CA LEU A 120 8.28 -19.93 -19.76
C LEU A 120 9.33 -20.30 -18.71
N ALA A 121 9.39 -19.57 -17.61
CA ALA A 121 10.26 -19.85 -16.47
C ALA A 121 9.69 -20.92 -15.51
N GLY A 122 8.50 -21.46 -15.80
CA GLY A 122 7.86 -22.51 -15.01
C GLY A 122 7.29 -22.03 -13.66
N LEU A 123 6.94 -20.73 -13.54
CA LEU A 123 6.18 -20.22 -12.40
C LEU A 123 4.72 -20.67 -12.50
N ASN A 124 4.12 -20.97 -11.35
CA ASN A 124 2.75 -21.48 -11.28
C ASN A 124 1.90 -20.68 -10.30
N PRO A 125 0.58 -20.67 -10.46
CA PRO A 125 -0.31 -20.12 -9.46
C PRO A 125 -0.09 -20.80 -8.10
N GLY A 126 0.07 -19.98 -7.05
CA GLY A 126 0.35 -20.40 -5.69
C GLY A 126 1.83 -20.51 -5.33
N ASP A 127 2.74 -20.30 -6.27
CA ASP A 127 4.14 -20.09 -5.94
C ASP A 127 4.30 -18.74 -5.21
N GLU A 128 5.14 -18.69 -4.18
CA GLU A 128 5.50 -17.48 -3.45
C GLU A 128 6.90 -17.03 -3.86
N VAL A 129 7.03 -15.80 -4.34
CA VAL A 129 8.32 -15.17 -4.63
C VAL A 129 8.83 -14.50 -3.34
N THR A 130 9.84 -15.10 -2.71
CA THR A 130 10.33 -14.67 -1.39
C THR A 130 11.44 -13.64 -1.47
N ALA A 131 12.27 -13.69 -2.52
CA ALA A 131 13.34 -12.74 -2.75
C ALA A 131 13.60 -12.51 -4.25
N ALA A 132 14.25 -11.39 -4.58
CA ALA A 132 14.77 -11.08 -5.90
C ALA A 132 16.21 -10.57 -5.78
N ASN A 133 17.13 -11.15 -6.54
CA ASN A 133 18.57 -10.84 -6.51
C ASN A 133 19.17 -10.93 -5.09
N GLY A 134 18.67 -11.86 -4.27
CA GLY A 134 19.09 -12.05 -2.88
C GLY A 134 18.46 -11.09 -1.86
N GLU A 135 17.66 -10.11 -2.30
CA GLU A 135 16.93 -9.20 -1.41
C GLU A 135 15.52 -9.72 -1.16
N ARG A 136 15.12 -9.80 0.10
CA ARG A 136 13.80 -10.26 0.49
C ARG A 136 12.71 -9.32 -0.06
N LEU A 137 11.67 -9.90 -0.64
CA LEU A 137 10.49 -9.18 -1.08
C LEU A 137 9.44 -9.14 0.03
N TRP A 138 9.03 -7.94 0.38
CA TRP A 138 8.00 -7.68 1.36
C TRP A 138 6.68 -7.24 0.72
N ASN A 139 6.72 -6.92 -0.58
CA ASN A 139 5.55 -6.50 -1.36
C ASN A 139 5.87 -6.63 -2.86
N PRO A 140 4.92 -7.10 -3.68
CA PRO A 140 5.11 -7.22 -5.14
C PRO A 140 5.53 -5.94 -5.85
N ALA A 141 5.16 -4.76 -5.35
CA ALA A 141 5.55 -3.48 -5.95
C ALA A 141 7.07 -3.28 -6.04
N ALA A 142 7.85 -3.98 -5.22
CA ALA A 142 9.31 -3.96 -5.32
C ALA A 142 9.81 -4.59 -6.63
N LEU A 143 9.13 -5.63 -7.14
CA LEU A 143 9.46 -6.24 -8.44
C LEU A 143 9.22 -5.27 -9.59
N ASP A 144 8.17 -4.45 -9.54
CA ASP A 144 7.90 -3.47 -10.60
C ASP A 144 9.04 -2.47 -10.75
N VAL A 145 9.70 -2.11 -9.65
CA VAL A 145 10.88 -1.22 -9.68
C VAL A 145 12.08 -1.92 -10.30
N LEU A 146 12.30 -3.20 -9.97
CA LEU A 146 13.40 -3.99 -10.54
C LEU A 146 13.18 -4.24 -12.04
N LEU A 147 11.97 -4.56 -12.46
CA LEU A 147 11.60 -4.81 -13.85
C LEU A 147 11.81 -3.58 -14.75
N LYS A 148 11.67 -2.37 -14.23
CA LYS A 148 11.97 -1.13 -14.98
C LYS A 148 13.41 -1.04 -15.47
N LYS A 149 14.35 -1.70 -14.78
CA LYS A 149 15.76 -1.74 -15.19
C LYS A 149 15.99 -2.63 -16.41
N ASN A 150 15.00 -3.46 -16.76
CA ASN A 150 15.04 -4.41 -17.88
C ASN A 150 16.24 -5.39 -17.83
N GLU A 151 16.69 -5.71 -16.63
CA GLU A 151 17.77 -6.67 -16.37
C GLU A 151 17.18 -8.03 -15.96
N PRO A 152 17.91 -9.14 -16.19
CA PRO A 152 17.55 -10.44 -15.66
C PRO A 152 17.49 -10.41 -14.13
N LEU A 153 16.48 -11.04 -13.56
CA LEU A 153 16.27 -11.17 -12.14
C LEU A 153 16.44 -12.63 -11.71
N LEU A 154 17.15 -12.85 -10.63
CA LEU A 154 17.20 -14.14 -9.94
C LEU A 154 16.14 -14.12 -8.83
N LEU A 155 15.08 -14.90 -9.00
CA LEU A 155 13.99 -14.99 -8.02
C LEU A 155 14.18 -16.24 -7.16
N ASP A 156 14.05 -16.09 -5.84
CA ASP A 156 13.87 -17.19 -4.91
C ASP A 156 12.36 -17.44 -4.80
N VAL A 157 11.96 -18.66 -5.13
CA VAL A 157 10.54 -19.05 -5.24
C VAL A 157 10.30 -20.28 -4.39
N THR A 158 9.23 -20.26 -3.60
CA THR A 158 8.74 -21.41 -2.84
C THR A 158 7.42 -21.87 -3.43
N ASP A 159 7.34 -23.14 -3.82
CA ASP A 159 6.09 -23.69 -4.36
C ASP A 159 5.06 -23.99 -3.26
N ARG A 160 3.84 -24.40 -3.65
CA ARG A 160 2.77 -24.78 -2.71
C ARG A 160 3.13 -25.93 -1.77
N ALA A 161 4.10 -26.77 -2.15
CA ALA A 161 4.59 -27.89 -1.33
C ALA A 161 5.70 -27.45 -0.36
N GLY A 162 6.11 -26.18 -0.40
CA GLY A 162 7.19 -25.64 0.43
C GLY A 162 8.59 -25.90 -0.12
N VAL A 163 8.72 -26.32 -1.39
CA VAL A 163 10.01 -26.57 -2.02
C VAL A 163 10.55 -25.26 -2.58
N ALA A 164 11.72 -24.86 -2.09
CA ALA A 164 12.41 -23.66 -2.56
C ALA A 164 13.21 -23.95 -3.84
N ARG A 165 13.20 -23.03 -4.78
CA ARG A 165 13.98 -23.05 -6.02
C ARG A 165 14.37 -21.66 -6.45
N GLN A 166 15.39 -21.56 -7.27
CA GLN A 166 15.79 -20.32 -7.92
C GLN A 166 15.36 -20.31 -9.39
N VAL A 167 14.86 -19.16 -9.84
CA VAL A 167 14.37 -18.95 -11.20
C VAL A 167 15.02 -17.71 -11.77
N ASN A 168 15.73 -17.86 -12.87
CA ASN A 168 16.27 -16.72 -13.62
C ASN A 168 15.24 -16.27 -14.64
N ILE A 169 14.81 -15.00 -14.56
CA ILE A 169 13.72 -14.47 -15.38
C ILE A 169 14.01 -13.03 -15.80
N GLN A 170 13.60 -12.67 -16.99
CA GLN A 170 13.63 -11.28 -17.46
C GLN A 170 12.23 -10.86 -17.88
N GLY A 171 11.81 -9.69 -17.45
CA GLY A 171 10.55 -9.10 -17.88
C GLY A 171 10.55 -8.79 -19.37
N LYS A 172 9.37 -8.84 -19.98
CA LYS A 172 9.16 -8.43 -21.38
C LYS A 172 8.05 -7.42 -21.48
N LEU A 173 8.15 -6.54 -22.46
CA LEU A 173 7.01 -5.72 -22.87
C LEU A 173 5.92 -6.63 -23.42
N PRO A 174 4.66 -6.45 -23.02
CA PRO A 174 3.55 -7.21 -23.58
C PRO A 174 3.43 -6.96 -25.10
N GLU A 175 3.39 -8.00 -25.90
CA GLU A 175 3.39 -7.90 -27.37
C GLU A 175 2.10 -7.27 -27.92
N ASN A 176 1.01 -7.27 -27.16
CA ASN A 176 -0.31 -6.76 -27.55
C ASN A 176 -0.90 -5.82 -26.52
N TRP A 177 -0.08 -5.04 -25.88
CA TRP A 177 -0.58 -4.04 -24.92
C TRP A 177 -1.05 -2.80 -25.68
N HIS A 178 -2.33 -2.78 -26.03
CA HIS A 178 -2.96 -1.67 -26.70
C HIS A 178 -3.81 -0.86 -25.71
N ASN A 179 -3.83 0.45 -25.89
CA ASN A 179 -4.83 1.29 -25.26
C ASN A 179 -6.21 0.84 -25.75
N GLY A 180 -7.10 0.48 -24.83
CA GLY A 180 -8.39 -0.11 -25.17
C GLY A 180 -9.30 0.75 -26.03
N ALA A 181 -9.03 2.07 -26.15
CA ALA A 181 -9.89 3.00 -26.87
C ALA A 181 -9.50 3.19 -28.35
N ASP A 182 -8.22 3.17 -28.69
CA ASP A 182 -7.72 3.52 -30.04
C ASP A 182 -6.72 2.53 -30.63
N GLY A 183 -6.39 1.45 -29.90
CA GLY A 183 -5.43 0.45 -30.32
C GLY A 183 -3.97 0.91 -30.33
N SER A 184 -3.67 2.11 -29.85
CA SER A 184 -2.31 2.61 -29.75
C SER A 184 -1.54 1.91 -28.64
N LEU A 185 -0.21 1.77 -28.79
CA LEU A 185 0.65 1.28 -27.72
C LEU A 185 0.65 2.27 -26.56
N LEU A 186 0.46 1.79 -25.33
CA LEU A 186 0.54 2.61 -24.14
C LEU A 186 1.95 3.19 -24.02
N LYS A 187 2.07 4.51 -24.04
CA LYS A 187 3.32 5.20 -23.74
C LYS A 187 3.71 4.92 -22.30
N GLY A 188 4.94 4.47 -22.09
CA GLY A 188 5.46 4.12 -20.77
C GLY A 188 5.14 2.69 -20.33
N ALA A 189 4.71 1.81 -21.22
CA ALA A 189 4.65 0.37 -20.95
C ALA A 189 6.01 -0.12 -20.47
N GLN A 190 6.02 -0.78 -19.31
CA GLN A 190 7.22 -1.33 -18.68
C GLN A 190 7.26 -2.85 -18.88
N PRO A 191 8.45 -3.47 -18.84
CA PRO A 191 8.55 -4.93 -18.81
C PRO A 191 7.77 -5.52 -17.64
N ILE A 192 7.07 -6.63 -17.89
CA ILE A 192 6.33 -7.39 -16.88
C ILE A 192 6.72 -8.86 -16.93
N LEU A 193 6.41 -9.58 -15.86
CA LEU A 193 6.60 -11.05 -15.80
C LEU A 193 5.41 -11.81 -16.37
N GLY A 194 4.22 -11.20 -16.38
CA GLY A 194 2.98 -11.84 -16.80
C GLY A 194 2.36 -12.68 -15.68
N VAL A 195 2.38 -12.14 -14.46
CA VAL A 195 1.70 -12.72 -13.29
C VAL A 195 0.67 -11.73 -12.74
N SER A 196 -0.40 -12.23 -12.14
CA SER A 196 -1.21 -11.49 -11.18
C SER A 196 -0.90 -11.98 -9.77
N TRP A 197 -1.06 -11.10 -8.79
CA TRP A 197 -0.79 -11.44 -7.40
C TRP A 197 -2.07 -11.83 -6.67
N ASP A 198 -1.98 -12.83 -5.79
CA ASP A 198 -3.08 -13.19 -4.92
C ASP A 198 -3.20 -12.17 -3.77
N LEU A 199 -4.25 -11.36 -3.82
CA LEU A 199 -4.53 -10.33 -2.83
C LEU A 199 -5.45 -10.81 -1.71
N SER A 200 -5.86 -12.07 -1.70
CA SER A 200 -6.81 -12.61 -0.73
C SER A 200 -6.33 -12.53 0.72
N SER A 201 -5.01 -12.47 0.92
CA SER A 201 -4.38 -12.35 2.24
C SER A 201 -4.21 -10.90 2.72
N VAL A 202 -4.48 -9.90 1.87
CA VAL A 202 -4.13 -8.48 2.16
C VAL A 202 -5.16 -7.81 3.06
N GLY A 203 -6.40 -8.22 3.01
CA GLY A 203 -7.49 -7.70 3.84
C GLY A 203 -8.36 -8.83 4.36
N ARG A 204 -8.84 -8.66 5.57
CA ARG A 204 -9.85 -9.56 6.13
C ARG A 204 -11.17 -8.82 6.19
N ASP A 205 -12.19 -9.35 5.54
CA ASP A 205 -13.56 -8.88 5.72
C ASP A 205 -14.00 -9.21 7.15
N VAL A 206 -14.19 -8.19 7.96
CA VAL A 206 -14.62 -8.33 9.34
C VAL A 206 -16.04 -7.78 9.46
N THR A 207 -16.96 -8.60 9.95
CA THR A 207 -18.29 -8.08 10.31
C THR A 207 -18.24 -7.57 11.74
N VAL A 208 -18.17 -6.27 11.89
CA VAL A 208 -18.13 -5.62 13.21
C VAL A 208 -19.57 -5.41 13.70
N HIS A 209 -19.83 -5.78 14.94
CA HIS A 209 -21.12 -5.55 15.61
C HIS A 209 -20.95 -4.53 16.77
N PRO A 210 -20.63 -3.26 16.47
CA PRO A 210 -20.49 -2.28 17.53
C PRO A 210 -21.84 -2.03 18.19
N SER A 211 -21.84 -1.82 19.51
CA SER A 211 -23.08 -1.46 20.21
C SER A 211 -23.64 -0.14 19.66
N PRO A 212 -24.97 0.07 19.63
CA PRO A 212 -25.55 1.31 19.11
C PRO A 212 -24.99 2.56 19.78
N TRP A 213 -24.71 2.46 21.08
CA TRP A 213 -24.11 3.55 21.84
C TRP A 213 -22.67 3.85 21.45
N ALA A 214 -21.87 2.80 21.18
CA ALA A 214 -20.51 2.96 20.68
C ALA A 214 -20.51 3.60 19.27
N GLN A 215 -21.46 3.24 18.40
CA GLN A 215 -21.60 3.87 17.07
C GLN A 215 -21.93 5.34 17.17
N ILE A 216 -22.88 5.73 18.04
CA ILE A 216 -23.24 7.12 18.24
C ILE A 216 -22.03 7.92 18.77
N LYS A 217 -21.36 7.41 19.80
CA LYS A 217 -20.18 8.05 20.38
C LYS A 217 -19.05 8.21 19.36
N GLN A 218 -18.81 7.17 18.57
CA GLN A 218 -17.79 7.19 17.50
C GLN A 218 -18.16 8.18 16.40
N SER A 219 -19.42 8.21 15.97
CA SER A 219 -19.92 9.16 14.96
C SER A 219 -19.81 10.61 15.44
N LEU A 220 -20.17 10.88 16.69
CA LEU A 220 -20.04 12.21 17.29
C LEU A 220 -18.57 12.64 17.40
N LYS A 221 -17.69 11.71 17.82
CA LYS A 221 -16.23 11.97 17.83
C LYS A 221 -15.73 12.31 16.44
N TRP A 222 -16.07 11.50 15.42
CA TRP A 222 -15.65 11.75 14.04
C TRP A 222 -16.17 13.08 13.48
N MET A 223 -17.43 13.42 13.77
CA MET A 223 -17.98 14.72 13.38
C MET A 223 -17.23 15.87 14.05
N GLY A 224 -16.94 15.74 15.33
CA GLY A 224 -16.16 16.74 16.08
C GLY A 224 -14.73 16.88 15.55
N ASP A 225 -14.04 15.75 15.34
CA ASP A 225 -12.67 15.72 14.82
C ASP A 225 -12.62 16.26 13.37
N THR A 226 -13.62 15.93 12.53
CA THR A 226 -13.72 16.44 11.16
C THR A 226 -13.96 17.95 11.13
N LEU A 227 -14.88 18.45 11.96
CA LEU A 227 -15.13 19.88 12.05
C LEU A 227 -13.92 20.65 12.60
N ALA A 228 -13.25 20.10 13.61
CA ALA A 228 -12.02 20.68 14.14
C ALA A 228 -10.94 20.75 13.04
N LYS A 229 -10.78 19.70 12.23
CA LYS A 229 -9.81 19.64 11.12
C LYS A 229 -10.13 20.61 9.99
N VAL A 230 -11.40 20.80 9.67
CA VAL A 230 -11.82 21.78 8.63
C VAL A 230 -11.49 23.21 9.03
N VAL A 231 -11.51 23.51 10.34
CA VAL A 231 -11.25 24.85 10.86
C VAL A 231 -9.77 25.06 11.24
N ALA A 232 -9.00 23.98 11.41
CA ALA A 232 -7.61 24.06 11.85
C ALA A 232 -6.71 24.68 10.75
N PRO A 233 -5.90 25.71 11.08
CA PRO A 233 -4.91 26.25 10.14
C PRO A 233 -3.86 25.18 9.79
N GLY A 234 -3.67 24.92 8.50
CA GLY A 234 -2.68 23.94 8.02
C GLY A 234 -3.20 22.50 7.86
N SER A 235 -4.49 22.25 8.16
CA SER A 235 -5.10 20.95 7.86
C SER A 235 -5.18 20.71 6.34
N SER A 236 -4.88 19.47 5.91
CA SER A 236 -5.10 19.05 4.51
C SER A 236 -6.57 18.72 4.21
N VAL A 237 -7.46 18.82 5.19
CA VAL A 237 -8.89 18.55 5.06
C VAL A 237 -9.64 19.88 4.99
N GLY A 238 -10.05 20.28 3.81
CA GLY A 238 -10.88 21.46 3.58
C GLY A 238 -12.37 21.13 3.50
N VAL A 239 -13.21 22.18 3.38
CA VAL A 239 -14.68 22.05 3.22
C VAL A 239 -15.07 21.23 2.00
N GLU A 240 -14.23 21.19 0.99
CA GLU A 240 -14.39 20.41 -0.24
C GLU A 240 -14.35 18.88 0.00
N HIS A 241 -13.82 18.43 1.15
CA HIS A 241 -13.82 17.02 1.53
C HIS A 241 -15.08 16.59 2.29
N LEU A 242 -15.94 17.54 2.65
CA LEU A 242 -17.23 17.27 3.29
C LEU A 242 -18.24 16.83 2.21
N SER A 243 -18.42 15.54 2.03
CA SER A 243 -19.48 15.01 1.17
C SER A 243 -20.80 14.98 1.94
N GLY A 244 -21.71 15.90 1.61
CA GLY A 244 -23.11 15.80 2.04
C GLY A 244 -23.95 14.98 1.05
N PRO A 245 -25.21 14.67 1.38
CA PRO A 245 -26.11 13.92 0.48
C PRO A 245 -26.38 14.59 -0.87
N VAL A 246 -25.91 15.82 -1.09
CA VAL A 246 -26.06 16.62 -2.32
C VAL A 246 -24.86 16.44 -3.29
N GLY A 247 -23.82 15.71 -2.90
CA GLY A 247 -22.62 15.49 -3.72
C GLY A 247 -22.68 14.28 -4.65
N ILE A 248 -23.85 13.67 -4.84
CA ILE A 248 -24.09 12.60 -5.80
C ILE A 248 -24.96 13.19 -6.92
N ALA A 249 -24.31 13.82 -7.86
CA ALA A 249 -24.87 14.14 -9.16
C ALA A 249 -23.81 13.83 -10.22
#